data_7011fccc702efea6853cddb76dbeb8ea
#
_entry.id   7011fccc702efea6853cddb76dbeb8ea
#
_cell.length_a   1.000
_cell.length_b   1.000
_cell.length_c   1.000
_cell.angle_alpha   90.00
_cell.angle_beta   90.00
_cell.angle_gamma   90.00
#
_symmetry.space_group_name_H-M   'P 1'
#
loop_
_entity.id
_entity.type
_entity.pdbx_description
1 polymer ?
#
loop_
_entity_poly.entity_id
_entity_poly.type
_entity_poly.pdbx_seq_one_letter_code
_entity_poly.pdbx_strand_id
1 'polypeptide(L)'
;MSEKRRDNKGRILRTGESQRKDGRYAYKYVDAFGKPQFVYSWKLVATDKTPAGKRDVPALRDKVKEISRDLEDGIDTIGKKMTVCQLYAKQNGLRKNVKHGTKKGRDYLMGLLQDDPFGMKSIDAVKQSDAKEWAIRMSEKGFAFQTISNFKRSLKAAFYTAIEDDCIRKNPFNFALDTVIEDDRERKAALTPSAGDGSRCDPGSGIAD
;
A
#
# COMPACT_ATOMS: atom_id res chain seq x y z
N MET A 1 -6.19 41.98 -24.56
CA MET A 1 -5.28 40.91 -24.02
C MET A 1 -5.52 40.83 -22.54
N SER A 2 -5.81 39.62 -22.00
CA SER A 2 -6.00 39.43 -20.53
C SER A 2 -4.68 39.64 -19.80
N GLU A 3 -4.66 40.52 -18.81
CA GLU A 3 -3.48 40.82 -18.00
C GLU A 3 -3.07 39.58 -17.21
N LYS A 4 -1.80 39.17 -17.33
CA LYS A 4 -1.29 37.98 -16.64
C LYS A 4 -1.19 38.25 -15.15
N ARG A 5 -1.87 37.44 -14.33
CA ARG A 5 -1.80 37.53 -12.86
C ARG A 5 -0.38 37.33 -12.36
N ARG A 6 0.04 38.19 -11.42
CA ARG A 6 1.37 38.14 -10.80
C ARG A 6 1.27 37.94 -9.28
N ASP A 7 2.30 37.37 -8.70
CA ASP A 7 2.44 37.29 -7.26
C ASP A 7 3.05 38.60 -6.70
N ASN A 8 3.21 38.67 -5.38
CA ASN A 8 3.83 39.83 -4.68
C ASN A 8 5.32 40.03 -5.01
N LYS A 9 5.96 39.07 -5.67
CA LYS A 9 7.35 39.14 -6.18
C LYS A 9 7.40 39.45 -7.69
N GLY A 10 6.26 39.80 -8.32
CA GLY A 10 6.15 40.14 -9.73
C GLY A 10 6.18 38.93 -10.68
N ARG A 11 6.18 37.69 -10.18
CA ARG A 11 6.22 36.46 -10.99
C ARG A 11 4.86 36.13 -11.56
N ILE A 12 4.82 35.67 -12.79
CA ILE A 12 3.60 35.26 -13.48
C ILE A 12 3.06 33.95 -12.85
N LEU A 13 1.80 34.01 -12.44
CA LEU A 13 1.03 32.86 -11.96
C LEU A 13 0.40 32.12 -13.15
N ARG A 14 0.50 30.79 -13.14
CA ARG A 14 -0.09 29.92 -14.17
C ARG A 14 -1.59 29.75 -13.93
N THR A 15 -2.29 29.18 -14.89
CA THR A 15 -3.71 28.80 -14.76
C THR A 15 -3.90 27.90 -13.53
N GLY A 16 -4.90 28.22 -12.71
CA GLY A 16 -5.14 27.51 -11.44
C GLY A 16 -4.30 27.99 -10.25
N GLU A 17 -3.13 28.64 -10.48
CA GLU A 17 -2.31 29.20 -9.41
C GLU A 17 -2.89 30.53 -8.91
N SER A 18 -2.81 30.77 -7.61
CA SER A 18 -3.14 32.05 -6.96
C SER A 18 -2.28 32.26 -5.72
N GLN A 19 -2.12 33.52 -5.31
CA GLN A 19 -1.50 33.85 -4.02
C GLN A 19 -2.58 34.41 -3.08
N ARG A 20 -2.66 33.87 -1.87
CA ARG A 20 -3.60 34.29 -0.84
C ARG A 20 -3.06 35.51 -0.07
N LYS A 21 -3.94 36.22 0.63
CA LYS A 21 -3.58 37.36 1.49
C LYS A 21 -2.59 36.99 2.60
N ASP A 22 -2.62 35.75 3.06
CA ASP A 22 -1.70 35.20 4.08
C ASP A 22 -0.31 34.83 3.53
N GLY A 23 -0.05 35.10 2.25
CA GLY A 23 1.22 34.82 1.57
C GLY A 23 1.35 33.38 1.03
N ARG A 24 0.42 32.47 1.35
CA ARG A 24 0.42 31.10 0.77
C ARG A 24 0.04 31.13 -0.69
N TYR A 25 0.65 30.26 -1.46
CA TYR A 25 0.23 29.93 -2.82
C TYR A 25 -0.81 28.84 -2.78
N ALA A 26 -1.81 28.92 -3.65
CA ALA A 26 -2.86 27.93 -3.82
C ALA A 26 -2.94 27.52 -5.30
N TYR A 27 -3.20 26.25 -5.55
CA TYR A 27 -3.54 25.73 -6.87
C TYR A 27 -4.89 25.04 -6.81
N LYS A 28 -5.80 25.43 -7.72
CA LYS A 28 -7.11 24.83 -7.89
C LYS A 28 -7.06 23.86 -9.06
N TYR A 29 -7.51 22.64 -8.85
CA TYR A 29 -7.66 21.62 -9.90
C TYR A 29 -8.98 20.86 -9.72
N VAL A 30 -9.34 20.07 -10.71
CA VAL A 30 -10.51 19.18 -10.67
C VAL A 30 -9.96 17.76 -10.55
N ASP A 31 -10.47 16.98 -9.59
CA ASP A 31 -10.06 15.57 -9.42
C ASP A 31 -10.71 14.65 -10.48
N ALA A 32 -10.35 13.37 -10.46
CA ALA A 32 -10.88 12.36 -11.38
C ALA A 32 -12.42 12.20 -11.31
N PHE A 33 -13.05 12.67 -10.21
CA PHE A 33 -14.51 12.62 -10.01
C PHE A 33 -15.22 13.93 -10.34
N GLY A 34 -14.53 14.89 -10.96
CA GLY A 34 -15.10 16.19 -11.31
C GLY A 34 -15.23 17.18 -10.15
N LYS A 35 -14.67 16.88 -8.97
CA LYS A 35 -14.75 17.77 -7.80
C LYS A 35 -13.57 18.74 -7.74
N PRO A 36 -13.83 20.04 -7.44
CA PRO A 36 -12.75 21.02 -7.28
C PRO A 36 -11.94 20.75 -6.02
N GLN A 37 -10.62 20.67 -6.16
CA GLN A 37 -9.66 20.46 -5.10
C GLN A 37 -8.67 21.61 -5.02
N PHE A 38 -8.07 21.81 -3.84
CA PHE A 38 -7.08 22.86 -3.61
C PHE A 38 -5.85 22.27 -2.93
N VAL A 39 -4.67 22.69 -3.37
CA VAL A 39 -3.41 22.41 -2.72
C VAL A 39 -2.68 23.70 -2.38
N TYR A 40 -1.99 23.72 -1.25
CA TYR A 40 -1.35 24.92 -0.72
C TYR A 40 0.14 24.68 -0.48
N SER A 41 0.93 25.76 -0.66
CA SER A 41 2.34 25.80 -0.24
C SER A 41 2.77 27.22 0.13
N TRP A 42 3.79 27.34 0.99
CA TRP A 42 4.45 28.61 1.28
C TRP A 42 5.44 29.03 0.19
N LYS A 43 5.83 28.09 -0.68
CA LYS A 43 6.80 28.28 -1.76
C LYS A 43 6.08 28.08 -3.12
N LEU A 44 6.35 28.97 -4.08
CA LEU A 44 5.88 28.79 -5.44
C LEU A 44 6.78 27.83 -6.22
N VAL A 45 8.11 28.02 -6.06
CA VAL A 45 9.16 27.23 -6.68
C VAL A 45 10.14 26.71 -5.63
N ALA A 46 10.90 25.66 -5.96
CA ALA A 46 11.83 25.00 -5.04
C ALA A 46 12.90 25.96 -4.46
N THR A 47 13.28 26.99 -5.21
CA THR A 47 14.27 28.00 -4.78
C THR A 47 13.72 29.02 -3.76
N ASP A 48 12.40 29.06 -3.52
CA ASP A 48 11.82 29.96 -2.53
C ASP A 48 12.18 29.49 -1.11
N LYS A 49 12.47 30.46 -0.22
CA LYS A 49 12.66 30.19 1.20
C LYS A 49 11.31 30.06 1.91
N THR A 50 11.21 29.11 2.82
CA THR A 50 10.06 28.98 3.72
C THR A 50 10.05 30.15 4.70
N PRO A 51 8.91 30.83 4.93
CA PRO A 51 8.82 31.90 5.92
C PRO A 51 9.21 31.41 7.33
N ALA A 52 9.83 32.30 8.12
CA ALA A 52 10.24 31.98 9.48
C ALA A 52 9.07 31.44 10.33
N GLY A 53 9.32 30.41 11.14
CA GLY A 53 8.32 29.76 11.97
C GLY A 53 7.29 28.87 11.23
N LYS A 54 7.45 28.63 9.93
CA LYS A 54 6.60 27.72 9.16
C LYS A 54 7.35 26.44 8.84
N ARG A 55 6.58 25.31 8.84
CA ARG A 55 7.12 24.01 8.45
C ARG A 55 7.55 24.04 6.98
N ASP A 56 8.72 23.51 6.69
CA ASP A 56 9.17 23.37 5.30
C ASP A 56 8.31 22.30 4.57
N VAL A 57 7.81 22.71 3.40
CA VAL A 57 6.95 21.88 2.55
C VAL A 57 7.41 22.01 1.09
N PRO A 58 7.17 21.00 0.25
CA PRO A 58 7.46 21.09 -1.19
C PRO A 58 6.82 22.34 -1.83
N ALA A 59 7.46 22.87 -2.85
CA ALA A 59 6.95 24.02 -3.58
C ALA A 59 5.63 23.70 -4.28
N LEU A 60 4.79 24.73 -4.51
CA LEU A 60 3.48 24.54 -5.15
C LEU A 60 3.63 23.88 -6.51
N ARG A 61 4.57 24.34 -7.33
CA ARG A 61 4.76 23.82 -8.70
C ARG A 61 5.26 22.37 -8.74
N ASP A 62 5.97 21.92 -7.72
CA ASP A 62 6.38 20.50 -7.61
C ASP A 62 5.17 19.64 -7.25
N LYS A 63 4.33 20.09 -6.31
CA LYS A 63 3.03 19.46 -6.01
C LYS A 63 2.11 19.41 -7.22
N VAL A 64 2.05 20.49 -8.01
CA VAL A 64 1.23 20.54 -9.23
C VAL A 64 1.71 19.53 -10.26
N LYS A 65 3.02 19.37 -10.47
CA LYS A 65 3.57 18.34 -11.37
C LYS A 65 3.16 16.94 -10.94
N GLU A 66 3.22 16.65 -9.64
CA GLU A 66 2.80 15.35 -9.10
C GLU A 66 1.30 15.13 -9.32
N ILE A 67 0.46 16.12 -8.99
CA ILE A 67 -1.00 16.06 -9.20
C ILE A 67 -1.33 15.87 -10.68
N SER A 68 -0.71 16.65 -11.59
CA SER A 68 -0.96 16.51 -13.03
C SER A 68 -0.62 15.11 -13.53
N ARG A 69 0.51 14.57 -13.08
CA ARG A 69 0.92 13.20 -13.42
C ARG A 69 -0.05 12.15 -12.86
N ASP A 70 -0.56 12.34 -11.64
CA ASP A 70 -1.54 11.44 -11.05
C ASP A 70 -2.86 11.49 -11.82
N LEU A 71 -3.32 12.68 -12.23
CA LEU A 71 -4.54 12.86 -13.03
C LEU A 71 -4.40 12.26 -14.44
N GLU A 72 -3.23 12.45 -15.10
CA GLU A 72 -2.91 11.83 -16.39
C GLU A 72 -2.92 10.30 -16.31
N ASP A 73 -2.45 9.73 -15.19
CA ASP A 73 -2.43 8.29 -14.93
C ASP A 73 -3.77 7.78 -14.34
N GLY A 74 -4.78 8.64 -14.19
CA GLY A 74 -6.09 8.28 -13.61
C GLY A 74 -6.07 7.98 -12.11
N ILE A 75 -5.01 8.35 -11.37
CA ILE A 75 -4.87 8.05 -9.95
C ILE A 75 -5.83 8.89 -9.10
N ASP A 76 -6.59 8.23 -8.22
CA ASP A 76 -7.44 8.91 -7.23
C ASP A 76 -6.59 9.64 -6.18
N THR A 77 -6.51 10.95 -6.32
CA THR A 77 -5.72 11.82 -5.43
C THR A 77 -6.26 11.90 -4.00
N ILE A 78 -7.51 11.50 -3.76
CA ILE A 78 -8.14 11.44 -2.44
C ILE A 78 -7.93 10.05 -1.83
N GLY A 79 -8.21 9.00 -2.58
CA GLY A 79 -8.10 7.61 -2.16
C GLY A 79 -6.68 7.25 -1.71
N LYS A 80 -5.65 7.79 -2.36
CA LYS A 80 -4.25 7.55 -2.01
C LYS A 80 -3.85 8.05 -0.61
N LYS A 81 -4.61 8.96 0.02
CA LYS A 81 -4.34 9.48 1.36
C LYS A 81 -4.88 8.60 2.49
N MET A 82 -5.62 7.54 2.18
CA MET A 82 -6.07 6.60 3.22
C MET A 82 -4.87 5.92 3.89
N THR A 83 -5.02 5.55 5.16
CA THR A 83 -3.97 4.81 5.89
C THR A 83 -4.01 3.32 5.53
N VAL A 84 -2.91 2.60 5.84
CA VAL A 84 -2.85 1.13 5.66
C VAL A 84 -3.97 0.45 6.43
N CYS A 85 -4.29 0.89 7.67
CA CYS A 85 -5.43 0.38 8.45
C CYS A 85 -6.76 0.59 7.73
N GLN A 86 -7.00 1.78 7.16
CA GLN A 86 -8.22 2.10 6.42
C GLN A 86 -8.34 1.27 5.14
N LEU A 87 -7.24 1.09 4.40
CA LEU A 87 -7.22 0.21 3.24
C LEU A 87 -7.54 -1.23 3.61
N TYR A 88 -6.94 -1.75 4.68
CA TYR A 88 -7.17 -3.12 5.15
C TYR A 88 -8.62 -3.31 5.63
N ALA A 89 -9.19 -2.32 6.32
CA ALA A 89 -10.61 -2.31 6.71
C ALA A 89 -11.53 -2.32 5.49
N LYS A 90 -11.25 -1.49 4.48
CA LYS A 90 -11.99 -1.43 3.21
C LYS A 90 -12.00 -2.80 2.53
N GLN A 91 -10.86 -3.42 2.36
CA GLN A 91 -10.75 -4.74 1.74
C GLN A 91 -11.50 -5.82 2.52
N ASN A 92 -11.42 -5.82 3.86
CA ASN A 92 -12.16 -6.77 4.69
C ASN A 92 -13.67 -6.57 4.58
N GLY A 93 -14.15 -5.33 4.45
CA GLY A 93 -15.55 -4.99 4.24
C GLY A 93 -16.12 -5.51 2.92
N LEU A 94 -15.30 -5.61 1.86
CA LEU A 94 -15.69 -6.16 0.56
C LEU A 94 -15.84 -7.69 0.58
N ARG A 95 -15.28 -8.38 1.58
CA ARG A 95 -15.27 -9.85 1.68
C ARG A 95 -16.11 -10.33 2.88
N LYS A 96 -17.42 -10.19 2.79
CA LYS A 96 -18.37 -10.52 3.89
C LYS A 96 -18.51 -12.02 4.14
N ASN A 97 -18.48 -12.85 3.10
CA ASN A 97 -18.68 -14.29 3.21
C ASN A 97 -17.36 -15.02 3.55
N VAL A 98 -16.95 -14.99 4.81
CA VAL A 98 -15.73 -15.63 5.31
C VAL A 98 -16.00 -16.49 6.54
N LYS A 99 -15.28 -17.62 6.66
CA LYS A 99 -15.35 -18.49 7.84
C LYS A 99 -14.92 -17.73 9.11
N HIS A 100 -15.50 -18.13 10.27
CA HIS A 100 -15.25 -17.49 11.56
C HIS A 100 -13.74 -17.40 11.93
N GLY A 101 -12.97 -18.47 11.69
CA GLY A 101 -11.53 -18.47 11.95
C GLY A 101 -10.77 -17.44 11.10
N THR A 102 -11.19 -17.24 9.83
CA THR A 102 -10.61 -16.20 8.96
C THR A 102 -10.91 -14.80 9.47
N LYS A 103 -12.13 -14.58 10.02
CA LYS A 103 -12.51 -13.30 10.61
C LYS A 103 -11.63 -12.98 11.81
N LYS A 104 -11.45 -13.92 12.76
CA LYS A 104 -10.54 -13.74 13.91
C LYS A 104 -9.11 -13.39 13.49
N GLY A 105 -8.56 -14.08 12.49
CA GLY A 105 -7.21 -13.78 11.97
C GLY A 105 -7.10 -12.38 11.35
N ARG A 106 -8.17 -11.89 10.71
CA ARG A 106 -8.22 -10.53 10.15
C ARG A 106 -8.31 -9.46 11.25
N ASP A 107 -9.14 -9.70 12.26
CA ASP A 107 -9.29 -8.79 13.40
C ASP A 107 -7.97 -8.70 14.18
N TYR A 108 -7.27 -9.82 14.34
CA TYR A 108 -5.96 -9.86 14.97
C TYR A 108 -4.91 -9.06 14.19
N LEU A 109 -4.81 -9.25 12.86
CA LEU A 109 -3.90 -8.47 12.03
C LEU A 109 -4.26 -6.98 12.05
N MET A 110 -5.57 -6.63 12.10
CA MET A 110 -5.99 -5.23 12.24
C MET A 110 -5.47 -4.62 13.54
N GLY A 111 -5.56 -5.33 14.67
CA GLY A 111 -4.99 -4.87 15.94
C GLY A 111 -3.50 -4.62 15.85
N LEU A 112 -2.73 -5.57 15.26
CA LEU A 112 -1.29 -5.41 15.05
C LEU A 112 -0.94 -4.19 14.19
N LEU A 113 -1.76 -3.86 13.18
CA LEU A 113 -1.57 -2.68 12.34
C LEU A 113 -1.89 -1.38 13.08
N GLN A 114 -2.91 -1.38 13.94
CA GLN A 114 -3.26 -0.21 14.76
C GLN A 114 -2.18 0.13 15.78
N ASP A 115 -1.50 -0.88 16.32
CA ASP A 115 -0.42 -0.74 17.30
C ASP A 115 0.94 -0.42 16.67
N ASP A 116 1.06 -0.49 15.33
CA ASP A 116 2.32 -0.27 14.61
C ASP A 116 2.27 1.03 13.78
N PRO A 117 3.33 1.86 13.80
CA PRO A 117 3.39 3.09 12.99
C PRO A 117 3.13 2.86 11.50
N PHE A 118 3.41 1.66 10.99
CA PHE A 118 3.15 1.27 9.60
C PHE A 118 1.66 1.36 9.25
N GLY A 119 0.78 0.93 10.16
CA GLY A 119 -0.67 0.95 9.95
C GLY A 119 -1.26 2.35 9.81
N MET A 120 -0.64 3.35 10.42
CA MET A 120 -1.06 4.75 10.36
C MET A 120 -0.46 5.51 9.18
N LYS A 121 0.46 4.88 8.44
CA LYS A 121 1.10 5.48 7.27
C LYS A 121 0.11 5.57 6.11
N SER A 122 0.14 6.69 5.37
CA SER A 122 -0.66 6.84 4.14
C SER A 122 -0.16 5.90 3.05
N ILE A 123 -1.06 5.26 2.30
CA ILE A 123 -0.71 4.23 1.32
C ILE A 123 0.15 4.74 0.17
N ASP A 124 0.05 6.02 -0.18
CA ASP A 124 0.90 6.65 -1.20
C ASP A 124 2.35 6.86 -0.72
N ALA A 125 2.54 7.00 0.60
CA ALA A 125 3.85 7.17 1.22
C ALA A 125 4.53 5.83 1.57
N VAL A 126 3.80 4.70 1.47
CA VAL A 126 4.35 3.36 1.78
C VAL A 126 5.27 2.89 0.67
N LYS A 127 6.54 2.69 1.02
CA LYS A 127 7.55 2.10 0.16
C LYS A 127 7.73 0.61 0.45
N GLN A 128 8.37 -0.11 -0.47
CA GLN A 128 8.71 -1.51 -0.26
C GLN A 128 9.64 -1.72 0.95
N SER A 129 10.52 -0.75 1.25
CA SER A 129 11.36 -0.74 2.46
C SER A 129 10.52 -0.75 3.73
N ASP A 130 9.47 0.08 3.80
CA ASP A 130 8.58 0.13 4.97
C ASP A 130 7.87 -1.20 5.21
N ALA A 131 7.46 -1.88 4.13
CA ALA A 131 6.82 -3.19 4.22
C ALA A 131 7.81 -4.29 4.67
N LYS A 132 9.08 -4.19 4.26
CA LYS A 132 10.15 -5.09 4.73
C LYS A 132 10.48 -4.84 6.21
N GLU A 133 10.64 -3.58 6.61
CA GLU A 133 10.87 -3.20 8.01
C GLU A 133 9.73 -3.66 8.92
N TRP A 134 8.48 -3.54 8.45
CA TRP A 134 7.34 -4.08 9.17
C TRP A 134 7.45 -5.60 9.36
N ALA A 135 7.85 -6.35 8.32
CA ALA A 135 8.04 -7.80 8.42
C ALA A 135 9.16 -8.18 9.41
N ILE A 136 10.26 -7.42 9.43
CA ILE A 136 11.36 -7.58 10.40
C ILE A 136 10.82 -7.35 11.82
N ARG A 137 10.11 -6.27 12.09
CA ARG A 137 9.51 -6.03 13.42
C ARG A 137 8.55 -7.14 13.86
N MET A 138 7.82 -7.75 12.92
CA MET A 138 6.98 -8.92 13.26
C MET A 138 7.82 -10.12 13.64
N SER A 139 8.95 -10.37 12.97
CA SER A 139 9.90 -11.42 13.34
C SER A 139 10.52 -11.17 14.72
N GLU A 140 10.93 -9.94 15.01
CA GLU A 140 11.46 -9.51 16.32
C GLU A 140 10.43 -9.67 17.45
N LYS A 141 9.14 -9.53 17.15
CA LYS A 141 8.04 -9.84 18.10
C LYS A 141 7.82 -11.34 18.31
N GLY A 142 8.60 -12.21 17.65
CA GLY A 142 8.55 -13.66 17.81
C GLY A 142 7.48 -14.36 16.97
N PHE A 143 6.92 -13.72 15.93
CA PHE A 143 6.03 -14.41 15.00
C PHE A 143 6.81 -15.35 14.09
N ALA A 144 6.34 -16.60 13.96
CA ALA A 144 6.90 -17.58 13.04
C ALA A 144 6.77 -17.10 11.57
N PHE A 145 7.71 -17.48 10.72
CA PHE A 145 7.75 -17.14 9.29
C PHE A 145 6.42 -17.37 8.58
N GLN A 146 5.75 -18.52 8.84
CA GLN A 146 4.47 -18.83 8.21
C GLN A 146 3.38 -17.82 8.59
N THR A 147 3.35 -17.33 9.84
CA THR A 147 2.41 -16.33 10.31
C THR A 147 2.65 -14.99 9.61
N ILE A 148 3.90 -14.56 9.54
CA ILE A 148 4.29 -13.31 8.82
C ILE A 148 3.98 -13.42 7.33
N SER A 149 4.21 -14.60 6.73
CA SER A 149 3.85 -14.88 5.33
C SER A 149 2.34 -14.74 5.09
N ASN A 150 1.50 -15.22 6.02
CA ASN A 150 0.04 -15.08 5.94
C ASN A 150 -0.39 -13.61 6.09
N PHE A 151 0.21 -12.87 7.02
CA PHE A 151 -0.03 -11.43 7.19
C PHE A 151 0.36 -10.66 5.92
N LYS A 152 1.56 -10.91 5.40
CA LYS A 152 2.04 -10.33 4.13
C LYS A 152 1.08 -10.61 2.99
N ARG A 153 0.58 -11.85 2.86
CA ARG A 153 -0.39 -12.22 1.82
C ARG A 153 -1.69 -11.41 1.94
N SER A 154 -2.18 -11.24 3.17
CA SER A 154 -3.40 -10.47 3.43
C SER A 154 -3.22 -8.99 3.10
N LEU A 155 -2.08 -8.39 3.47
CA LEU A 155 -1.76 -7.00 3.15
C LEU A 155 -1.49 -6.83 1.65
N LYS A 156 -0.75 -7.75 1.02
CA LYS A 156 -0.54 -7.75 -0.43
C LYS A 156 -1.87 -7.71 -1.20
N ALA A 157 -2.87 -8.49 -0.74
CA ALA A 157 -4.20 -8.47 -1.35
C ALA A 157 -4.92 -7.13 -1.14
N ALA A 158 -4.77 -6.48 0.03
CA ALA A 158 -5.35 -5.15 0.27
C ALA A 158 -4.71 -4.08 -0.64
N PHE A 159 -3.40 -4.14 -0.84
CA PHE A 159 -2.72 -3.21 -1.75
C PHE A 159 -3.04 -3.47 -3.23
N TYR A 160 -3.40 -4.70 -3.62
CA TYR A 160 -3.93 -4.94 -4.96
C TYR A 160 -5.30 -4.28 -5.16
N THR A 161 -6.19 -4.32 -4.16
CA THR A 161 -7.45 -3.57 -4.23
C THR A 161 -7.20 -2.06 -4.39
N ALA A 162 -6.17 -1.51 -3.73
CA ALA A 162 -5.80 -0.10 -3.92
C ALA A 162 -5.25 0.21 -5.32
N ILE A 163 -4.62 -0.77 -6.00
CA ILE A 163 -4.20 -0.64 -7.40
C ILE A 163 -5.42 -0.71 -8.33
N GLU A 164 -6.33 -1.67 -8.09
CA GLU A 164 -7.57 -1.84 -8.85
C GLU A 164 -8.49 -0.61 -8.74
N ASP A 165 -8.44 0.10 -7.60
CA ASP A 165 -9.17 1.35 -7.34
C ASP A 165 -8.37 2.61 -7.77
N ASP A 166 -7.30 2.46 -8.55
CA ASP A 166 -6.44 3.55 -9.04
C ASP A 166 -5.90 4.49 -7.94
N CYS A 167 -5.74 3.97 -6.71
CA CYS A 167 -5.20 4.75 -5.59
C CYS A 167 -3.66 4.79 -5.59
N ILE A 168 -3.00 3.72 -6.06
CA ILE A 168 -1.54 3.57 -6.11
C ILE A 168 -1.10 2.80 -7.36
N ARG A 169 0.17 3.00 -7.77
CA ARG A 169 0.72 2.35 -8.97
C ARG A 169 1.37 1.00 -8.73
N LYS A 170 1.91 0.75 -7.53
CA LYS A 170 2.73 -0.44 -7.23
C LYS A 170 2.39 -0.99 -5.86
N ASN A 171 2.45 -2.31 -5.74
CA ASN A 171 2.24 -3.00 -4.47
C ASN A 171 3.55 -3.07 -3.67
N PRO A 172 3.62 -2.46 -2.46
CA PRO A 172 4.83 -2.46 -1.63
C PRO A 172 5.18 -3.86 -1.08
N PHE A 173 4.23 -4.80 -1.04
CA PHE A 173 4.44 -6.18 -0.60
C PHE A 173 4.90 -7.12 -1.72
N ASN A 174 5.34 -6.59 -2.85
CA ASN A 174 5.80 -7.41 -3.98
C ASN A 174 7.30 -7.76 -3.84
N PHE A 175 7.64 -8.52 -2.81
CA PHE A 175 8.98 -9.06 -2.53
C PHE A 175 8.91 -10.49 -1.98
N ALA A 176 9.99 -11.24 -2.05
CA ALA A 176 10.12 -12.55 -1.43
C ALA A 176 10.44 -12.38 0.06
N LEU A 177 9.72 -13.09 0.95
CA LEU A 177 9.84 -12.88 2.41
C LEU A 177 11.14 -13.47 2.96
N ASP A 178 11.60 -14.60 2.42
CA ASP A 178 12.84 -15.29 2.71
C ASP A 178 14.11 -14.45 2.44
N THR A 179 14.00 -13.40 1.63
CA THR A 179 15.08 -12.42 1.41
C THR A 179 15.18 -11.37 2.54
N VAL A 180 14.22 -11.35 3.47
CA VAL A 180 14.09 -10.32 4.50
C VAL A 180 14.20 -10.87 5.90
N ILE A 181 13.62 -12.03 6.15
CA ILE A 181 13.65 -12.75 7.43
C ILE A 181 13.98 -14.21 7.18
N GLU A 182 14.60 -14.86 8.18
CA GLU A 182 14.96 -16.27 8.12
C GLU A 182 13.73 -17.16 8.02
N ASP A 183 13.79 -18.18 7.16
CA ASP A 183 12.73 -19.18 7.00
C ASP A 183 12.96 -20.34 7.98
N ASP A 184 12.30 -20.28 9.13
CA ASP A 184 12.36 -21.27 10.22
C ASP A 184 11.49 -22.51 9.98
N ARG A 185 10.88 -22.65 8.79
CA ARG A 185 10.01 -23.78 8.50
C ARG A 185 10.81 -25.05 8.26
N GLU A 186 10.54 -26.10 9.04
CA GLU A 186 11.00 -27.45 8.72
C GLU A 186 10.41 -27.88 7.37
N ARG A 187 11.27 -28.23 6.41
CA ARG A 187 10.84 -28.83 5.15
C ARG A 187 10.31 -30.23 5.46
N LYS A 188 9.00 -30.39 5.48
CA LYS A 188 8.39 -31.72 5.53
C LYS A 188 8.89 -32.50 4.32
N ALA A 189 9.62 -33.60 4.57
CA ALA A 189 9.98 -34.53 3.50
C ALA A 189 8.70 -34.99 2.78
N ALA A 190 8.71 -34.96 1.46
CA ALA A 190 7.60 -35.54 0.70
C ALA A 190 7.46 -36.99 1.11
N LEU A 191 6.28 -37.38 1.55
CA LEU A 191 5.93 -38.79 1.74
C LEU A 191 6.03 -39.45 0.35
N THR A 192 7.16 -40.12 0.11
CA THR A 192 7.27 -41.06 -1.01
C THR A 192 6.25 -42.15 -0.75
N PRO A 193 5.34 -42.47 -1.70
CA PRO A 193 4.47 -43.62 -1.56
C PRO A 193 5.41 -44.84 -1.39
N SER A 194 5.31 -45.51 -0.24
CA SER A 194 5.96 -46.82 -0.06
C SER A 194 5.44 -47.69 -1.22
N ALA A 195 6.39 -48.19 -2.03
CA ALA A 195 6.09 -49.19 -3.01
C ALA A 195 5.51 -50.41 -2.25
N GLY A 196 4.21 -50.55 -2.36
CA GLY A 196 3.52 -51.73 -1.81
C GLY A 196 4.17 -52.96 -2.37
N ASP A 197 4.70 -53.79 -1.49
CA ASP A 197 5.16 -55.14 -1.77
C ASP A 197 4.00 -55.91 -2.39
N GLY A 198 4.10 -56.13 -3.71
CA GLY A 198 3.16 -56.91 -4.47
C GLY A 198 3.40 -58.41 -4.22
N SER A 199 2.97 -58.88 -3.06
CA SER A 199 2.84 -60.29 -2.79
C SER A 199 1.75 -60.87 -3.69
N ARG A 200 2.14 -61.42 -4.83
CA ARG A 200 1.30 -62.25 -5.69
C ARG A 200 0.92 -63.51 -4.93
N CYS A 201 -0.31 -63.62 -4.54
CA CYS A 201 -0.91 -64.93 -4.22
C CYS A 201 -1.18 -65.66 -5.54
N ASP A 202 -0.40 -66.67 -5.82
CA ASP A 202 -0.70 -67.68 -6.84
C ASP A 202 -1.98 -68.44 -6.43
N PRO A 203 -2.97 -68.57 -7.30
CA PRO A 203 -4.04 -69.51 -7.10
C PRO A 203 -3.56 -70.89 -7.58
N GLY A 204 -3.17 -71.73 -6.64
CA GLY A 204 -2.81 -73.14 -6.86
C GLY A 204 -3.98 -73.90 -7.54
N SER A 205 -3.63 -74.50 -8.64
CA SER A 205 -4.38 -75.56 -9.30
C SER A 205 -4.70 -76.72 -8.36
N GLY A 206 -5.94 -77.10 -8.24
CA GLY A 206 -6.43 -78.30 -7.64
C GLY A 206 -7.43 -78.95 -8.55
N ILE A 207 -6.96 -80.00 -9.24
CA ILE A 207 -7.69 -80.90 -10.09
C ILE A 207 -8.21 -82.07 -9.25
N ALA A 208 -9.29 -82.69 -9.71
CA ALA A 208 -9.84 -84.05 -9.48
C ALA A 208 -10.66 -84.22 -8.18
N ASP A 209 -11.81 -84.75 -8.24
CA ASP A 209 -12.55 -85.83 -8.89
C ASP A 209 -14.09 -85.59 -8.82
#